data_8362892af1d4e8e33825e64c9ba53f8a
#
_entry.id   8362892af1d4e8e33825e64c9ba53f8a
#
_cell.length_a   1.000
_cell.length_b   1.000
_cell.length_c   1.000
_cell.angle_alpha   90.00
_cell.angle_beta   90.00
_cell.angle_gamma   90.00
#
_symmetry.space_group_name_H-M   'P 1'
#
loop_
_entity.id
_entity.type
_entity.pdbx_description
1 polymer ?
#
loop_
_entity_poly.entity_id
_entity_poly.type
_entity_poly.pdbx_seq_one_letter_code
_entity_poly.pdbx_strand_id
1 'polypeptide(L)'
;MKKIIVITLLIAFCFLPVKLKAEVKTIFEGNIDSKIKIVVFESLTCSHCADFHKNVYPKLKENFIDKGHVYIEFINFPLDMAAMNASKIAHCRNDGNSEILHYLFDNQEQWVKGKTIKELNQYIKKFIQKSDFKLDVDMCLNNKEAEDHILEDRIEGAKKFKVNATPTLIINGEKFDNPTNYKKLKKFLEKLI
;
A
#
# COMPACT_ATOMS: atom_id res chain seq x y z
N MET A 1 -1.13 -70.90 -27.16
CA MET A 1 -2.03 -69.87 -26.54
C MET A 1 -1.19 -68.98 -25.63
N LYS A 2 -0.82 -67.76 -26.08
CA LYS A 2 -0.03 -66.78 -25.30
C LYS A 2 -0.98 -65.90 -24.52
N LYS A 3 -0.89 -65.94 -23.18
CA LYS A 3 -1.64 -65.05 -22.29
C LYS A 3 -0.95 -63.67 -22.27
N ILE A 4 -1.64 -62.66 -22.78
CA ILE A 4 -1.21 -61.24 -22.67
C ILE A 4 -1.66 -60.73 -21.29
N ILE A 5 -0.69 -60.47 -20.42
CA ILE A 5 -0.95 -59.81 -19.13
C ILE A 5 -0.93 -58.29 -19.37
N VAL A 6 -2.12 -57.66 -19.32
CA VAL A 6 -2.26 -56.22 -19.37
C VAL A 6 -2.04 -55.69 -17.96
N ILE A 7 -0.87 -55.08 -17.73
CA ILE A 7 -0.58 -54.36 -16.47
C ILE A 7 -1.15 -52.93 -16.57
N THR A 8 -2.26 -52.73 -15.93
CA THR A 8 -2.89 -51.39 -15.78
C THR A 8 -2.13 -50.61 -14.73
N LEU A 9 -1.28 -49.68 -15.17
CA LEU A 9 -0.56 -48.78 -14.29
C LEU A 9 -1.55 -47.71 -13.80
N LEU A 10 -2.04 -47.82 -12.57
CA LEU A 10 -2.82 -46.79 -11.89
C LEU A 10 -1.85 -45.67 -11.49
N ILE A 11 -1.82 -44.58 -12.29
CA ILE A 11 -1.16 -43.32 -11.91
C ILE A 11 -2.05 -42.63 -10.89
N ALA A 12 -1.73 -42.80 -9.61
CA ALA A 12 -2.32 -42.00 -8.52
C ALA A 12 -1.81 -40.55 -8.67
N PHE A 13 -2.65 -39.70 -9.29
CA PHE A 13 -2.39 -38.25 -9.36
C PHE A 13 -2.66 -37.66 -7.97
N CYS A 14 -1.59 -37.51 -7.17
CA CYS A 14 -1.68 -36.79 -5.90
C CYS A 14 -2.02 -35.31 -6.18
N PHE A 15 -3.30 -34.98 -6.08
CA PHE A 15 -3.74 -33.58 -5.99
C PHE A 15 -3.26 -33.01 -4.65
N LEU A 16 -2.06 -32.43 -4.62
CA LEU A 16 -1.67 -31.56 -3.53
C LEU A 16 -2.57 -30.31 -3.60
N PRO A 17 -3.27 -29.95 -2.51
CA PRO A 17 -4.03 -28.72 -2.49
C PRO A 17 -3.04 -27.54 -2.61
N VAL A 18 -3.01 -26.91 -3.76
CA VAL A 18 -2.35 -25.61 -3.92
C VAL A 18 -3.17 -24.62 -3.10
N LYS A 19 -2.64 -24.24 -1.93
CA LYS A 19 -3.21 -23.09 -1.19
C LYS A 19 -3.03 -21.86 -2.07
N LEU A 20 -4.09 -21.43 -2.75
CA LEU A 20 -4.12 -20.12 -3.37
C LEU A 20 -3.95 -19.09 -2.23
N LYS A 21 -2.77 -18.45 -2.18
CA LYS A 21 -2.55 -17.30 -1.30
C LYS A 21 -3.43 -16.18 -1.82
N ALA A 22 -4.29 -15.61 -0.98
CA ALA A 22 -5.08 -14.46 -1.38
C ALA A 22 -4.12 -13.30 -1.70
N GLU A 23 -4.24 -12.77 -2.91
CA GLU A 23 -3.43 -11.64 -3.34
C GLU A 23 -3.80 -10.40 -2.53
N VAL A 24 -2.79 -9.70 -2.00
CA VAL A 24 -3.00 -8.42 -1.33
C VAL A 24 -3.15 -7.34 -2.39
N LYS A 25 -4.26 -6.61 -2.33
CA LYS A 25 -4.56 -5.56 -3.30
C LYS A 25 -3.77 -4.30 -3.01
N THR A 26 -3.19 -3.72 -4.04
CA THR A 26 -2.61 -2.38 -4.00
C THR A 26 -3.67 -1.35 -3.64
N ILE A 27 -3.33 -0.38 -2.82
CA ILE A 27 -4.20 0.75 -2.49
C ILE A 27 -4.08 1.78 -3.61
N PHE A 28 -5.21 2.20 -4.20
CA PHE A 28 -5.19 3.12 -5.34
C PHE A 28 -6.40 4.05 -5.40
N GLU A 29 -6.29 5.10 -6.23
CA GLU A 29 -7.40 5.97 -6.62
C GLU A 29 -7.31 6.39 -8.09
N GLY A 30 -8.45 6.78 -8.63
CA GLY A 30 -8.58 7.22 -10.03
C GLY A 30 -8.88 6.09 -11.00
N ASN A 31 -8.88 6.43 -12.29
CA ASN A 31 -9.16 5.47 -13.36
C ASN A 31 -7.85 4.82 -13.82
N ILE A 32 -7.82 3.48 -13.83
CA ILE A 32 -6.68 2.70 -14.30
C ILE A 32 -6.27 3.03 -15.75
N ASP A 33 -7.19 3.55 -16.56
CA ASP A 33 -6.92 3.94 -17.96
C ASP A 33 -6.40 5.38 -18.11
N SER A 34 -6.23 6.12 -17.00
CA SER A 34 -5.66 7.48 -17.05
C SER A 34 -4.26 7.47 -17.65
N LYS A 35 -3.96 8.50 -18.46
CA LYS A 35 -2.63 8.64 -19.12
C LYS A 35 -1.48 8.83 -18.13
N ILE A 36 -1.76 9.47 -17.00
CA ILE A 36 -0.75 9.77 -15.99
C ILE A 36 -0.88 8.75 -14.86
N LYS A 37 0.18 7.99 -14.64
CA LYS A 37 0.31 7.03 -13.55
C LYS A 37 1.25 7.59 -12.50
N ILE A 38 0.78 7.69 -11.27
CA ILE A 38 1.61 8.10 -10.13
C ILE A 38 1.72 6.92 -9.17
N VAL A 39 2.93 6.61 -8.76
CA VAL A 39 3.20 5.70 -7.63
C VAL A 39 3.83 6.52 -6.52
N VAL A 40 3.23 6.48 -5.33
CA VAL A 40 3.74 7.17 -4.14
C VAL A 40 4.30 6.13 -3.18
N PHE A 41 5.60 6.15 -2.94
CA PHE A 41 6.23 5.37 -1.87
C PHE A 41 6.20 6.18 -0.59
N GLU A 42 5.58 5.64 0.46
CA GLU A 42 5.28 6.38 1.68
C GLU A 42 5.36 5.53 2.94
N SER A 43 5.61 6.20 4.08
CA SER A 43 5.67 5.56 5.39
C SER A 43 4.69 6.23 6.34
N LEU A 44 3.85 5.45 7.00
CA LEU A 44 2.79 5.95 7.87
C LEU A 44 3.29 6.66 9.15
N THR A 45 4.58 6.54 9.48
CA THR A 45 5.21 7.30 10.59
C THR A 45 6.00 8.52 10.10
N CYS A 46 6.11 8.71 8.78
CA CYS A 46 6.86 9.83 8.20
C CYS A 46 6.04 11.13 8.22
N SER A 47 6.54 12.18 8.88
CA SER A 47 5.88 13.49 8.92
C SER A 47 5.76 14.16 7.56
N HIS A 48 6.77 14.01 6.68
CA HIS A 48 6.70 14.54 5.32
C HIS A 48 5.64 13.82 4.45
N CYS A 49 5.34 12.55 4.74
CA CYS A 49 4.21 11.86 4.10
C CYS A 49 2.88 12.41 4.61
N ALA A 50 2.75 12.66 5.92
CA ALA A 50 1.56 13.32 6.46
C ALA A 50 1.37 14.72 5.86
N ASP A 51 2.45 15.49 5.68
CA ASP A 51 2.40 16.78 4.97
C ASP A 51 1.95 16.65 3.51
N PHE A 52 2.40 15.61 2.81
CA PHE A 52 1.93 15.32 1.44
C PHE A 52 0.42 15.08 1.43
N HIS A 53 -0.09 14.22 2.31
CA HIS A 53 -1.51 13.91 2.41
C HIS A 53 -2.35 15.12 2.82
N LYS A 54 -1.84 15.99 3.68
CA LYS A 54 -2.55 17.19 4.14
C LYS A 54 -2.54 18.34 3.13
N ASN A 55 -1.42 18.56 2.44
CA ASN A 55 -1.18 19.81 1.70
C ASN A 55 -1.11 19.65 0.18
N VAL A 56 -0.78 18.44 -0.33
CA VAL A 56 -0.58 18.16 -1.75
C VAL A 56 -1.67 17.27 -2.30
N TYR A 57 -1.92 16.13 -1.67
CA TYR A 57 -2.87 15.13 -2.14
C TYR A 57 -4.29 15.67 -2.34
N PRO A 58 -4.91 16.47 -1.46
CA PRO A 58 -6.28 16.96 -1.69
C PRO A 58 -6.41 17.78 -2.96
N LYS A 59 -5.40 18.61 -3.26
CA LYS A 59 -5.35 19.41 -4.48
C LYS A 59 -5.04 18.56 -5.72
N LEU A 60 -4.22 17.52 -5.58
CA LEU A 60 -3.97 16.53 -6.62
C LEU A 60 -5.24 15.77 -6.97
N LYS A 61 -5.98 15.33 -5.93
CA LYS A 61 -7.26 14.66 -6.07
C LYS A 61 -8.26 15.51 -6.84
N GLU A 62 -8.56 16.70 -6.34
CA GLU A 62 -9.54 17.63 -6.93
C GLU A 62 -9.21 18.03 -8.38
N ASN A 63 -7.93 18.28 -8.65
CA ASN A 63 -7.53 18.87 -9.94
C ASN A 63 -7.17 17.85 -11.00
N PHE A 64 -6.84 16.59 -10.63
CA PHE A 64 -6.35 15.60 -11.59
C PHE A 64 -6.98 14.22 -11.44
N ILE A 65 -7.12 13.67 -10.21
CA ILE A 65 -7.64 12.31 -10.02
C ILE A 65 -9.13 12.28 -10.31
N ASP A 66 -9.91 13.16 -9.68
CA ASP A 66 -11.37 13.23 -9.85
C ASP A 66 -11.79 13.67 -11.27
N LYS A 67 -10.86 14.29 -12.00
CA LYS A 67 -11.03 14.64 -13.42
C LYS A 67 -10.62 13.52 -14.39
N GLY A 68 -10.16 12.39 -13.88
CA GLY A 68 -9.76 11.23 -14.68
C GLY A 68 -8.42 11.38 -15.40
N HIS A 69 -7.61 12.40 -15.06
CA HIS A 69 -6.30 12.60 -15.69
C HIS A 69 -5.21 11.73 -15.06
N VAL A 70 -5.36 11.39 -13.77
CA VAL A 70 -4.37 10.68 -12.97
C VAL A 70 -4.98 9.43 -12.33
N TYR A 71 -4.24 8.33 -12.42
CA TYR A 71 -4.34 7.16 -11.57
C TYR A 71 -3.19 7.16 -10.59
N ILE A 72 -3.44 6.93 -9.31
CA ILE A 72 -2.43 6.95 -8.26
C ILE A 72 -2.46 5.67 -7.45
N GLU A 73 -1.28 5.09 -7.20
CA GLU A 73 -1.05 3.97 -6.30
C GLU A 73 -0.28 4.44 -5.06
N PHE A 74 -0.73 3.98 -3.90
CA PHE A 74 -0.09 4.26 -2.61
C PHE A 74 0.66 3.00 -2.15
N ILE A 75 1.97 3.04 -2.26
CA ILE A 75 2.84 1.91 -1.92
C ILE A 75 3.49 2.15 -0.56
N ASN A 76 3.20 1.25 0.37
CA ASN A 76 3.78 1.34 1.70
C ASN A 76 5.28 1.01 1.67
N PHE A 77 6.08 1.96 2.15
CA PHE A 77 7.53 1.85 2.30
C PHE A 77 7.91 2.10 3.77
N PRO A 78 7.63 1.14 4.67
CA PRO A 78 7.80 1.36 6.10
C PRO A 78 9.26 1.62 6.46
N LEU A 79 9.51 2.71 7.21
CA LEU A 79 10.82 3.09 7.70
C LEU A 79 11.13 2.45 9.06
N ASP A 80 10.09 1.99 9.77
CA ASP A 80 10.17 1.36 11.08
C ASP A 80 9.03 0.35 11.29
N MET A 81 9.06 -0.36 12.43
CA MET A 81 8.05 -1.37 12.76
C MET A 81 6.67 -0.78 13.04
N ALA A 82 6.59 0.47 13.53
CA ALA A 82 5.30 1.13 13.74
C ALA A 82 4.63 1.45 12.41
N ALA A 83 5.42 1.94 11.42
CA ALA A 83 4.95 2.13 10.05
C ALA A 83 4.51 0.80 9.42
N MET A 84 5.27 -0.30 9.61
CA MET A 84 4.88 -1.63 9.14
C MET A 84 3.52 -2.06 9.70
N ASN A 85 3.33 -1.91 11.01
CA ASN A 85 2.07 -2.28 11.66
C ASN A 85 0.90 -1.41 11.21
N ALA A 86 1.12 -0.10 11.04
CA ALA A 86 0.13 0.80 10.48
C ALA A 86 -0.22 0.45 9.01
N SER A 87 0.78 0.06 8.21
CA SER A 87 0.57 -0.40 6.83
C SER A 87 -0.29 -1.66 6.78
N LYS A 88 -0.06 -2.63 7.68
CA LYS A 88 -0.93 -3.82 7.78
C LYS A 88 -2.38 -3.45 8.11
N ILE A 89 -2.60 -2.42 8.93
CA ILE A 89 -3.95 -1.91 9.24
C ILE A 89 -4.56 -1.25 8.00
N ALA A 90 -3.79 -0.47 7.22
CA ALA A 90 -4.28 0.15 5.98
C ALA A 90 -4.75 -0.90 4.95
N HIS A 91 -4.07 -2.06 4.88
CA HIS A 91 -4.44 -3.19 4.00
C HIS A 91 -5.48 -4.16 4.61
N CYS A 92 -5.99 -3.90 5.81
CA CYS A 92 -6.77 -4.89 6.56
C CYS A 92 -8.05 -5.37 5.86
N ARG A 93 -8.73 -4.48 5.13
CA ARG A 93 -9.91 -4.84 4.33
C ARG A 93 -9.57 -5.59 3.05
N ASN A 94 -8.36 -5.45 2.56
CA ASN A 94 -7.89 -6.01 1.28
C ASN A 94 -8.82 -5.67 0.10
N ASP A 95 -9.38 -4.47 0.08
CA ASP A 95 -10.31 -3.99 -0.95
C ASP A 95 -9.68 -3.01 -1.95
N GLY A 96 -8.44 -2.57 -1.69
CA GLY A 96 -7.71 -1.58 -2.49
C GLY A 96 -8.13 -0.13 -2.23
N ASN A 97 -9.01 0.10 -1.24
CA ASN A 97 -9.51 1.43 -0.90
C ASN A 97 -8.51 2.18 -0.02
N SER A 98 -8.32 3.47 -0.31
CA SER A 98 -7.38 4.36 0.37
C SER A 98 -7.91 4.99 1.68
N GLU A 99 -9.17 4.76 2.02
CA GLU A 99 -9.86 5.43 3.12
C GLU A 99 -9.14 5.27 4.47
N ILE A 100 -8.74 4.04 4.81
CA ILE A 100 -8.01 3.77 6.06
C ILE A 100 -6.62 4.41 6.03
N LEU A 101 -5.95 4.37 4.88
CA LEU A 101 -4.64 4.97 4.68
C LEU A 101 -4.67 6.48 4.94
N HIS A 102 -5.61 7.19 4.30
CA HIS A 102 -5.76 8.64 4.49
C HIS A 102 -6.15 8.98 5.92
N TYR A 103 -7.07 8.22 6.52
CA TYR A 103 -7.46 8.43 7.91
C TYR A 103 -6.27 8.31 8.88
N LEU A 104 -5.36 7.38 8.63
CA LEU A 104 -4.13 7.23 9.42
C LEU A 104 -3.19 8.42 9.22
N PHE A 105 -3.00 8.92 8.00
CA PHE A 105 -2.15 10.08 7.73
C PHE A 105 -2.74 11.37 8.30
N ASP A 106 -4.03 11.62 8.10
CA ASP A 106 -4.72 12.82 8.59
C ASP A 106 -4.67 12.95 10.11
N ASN A 107 -4.54 11.82 10.78
CA ASN A 107 -4.53 11.75 12.24
C ASN A 107 -3.21 11.21 12.83
N GLN A 108 -2.12 11.28 12.07
CA GLN A 108 -0.82 10.69 12.45
C GLN A 108 -0.40 11.07 13.88
N GLU A 109 -0.56 12.33 14.27
CA GLU A 109 -0.19 12.85 15.59
C GLU A 109 -1.03 12.23 16.74
N GLN A 110 -2.19 11.64 16.44
CA GLN A 110 -3.04 11.03 17.46
C GLN A 110 -2.61 9.61 17.82
N TRP A 111 -1.99 8.88 16.90
CA TRP A 111 -1.63 7.48 17.11
C TRP A 111 -0.11 7.21 17.11
N VAL A 112 0.71 8.05 16.47
CA VAL A 112 2.18 7.94 16.54
C VAL A 112 2.65 8.46 17.90
N LYS A 113 2.38 7.68 18.96
CA LYS A 113 2.70 8.01 20.34
C LYS A 113 3.28 6.80 21.05
N GLY A 114 4.22 7.06 21.97
CA GLY A 114 4.90 6.01 22.73
C GLY A 114 6.35 5.86 22.35
N LYS A 115 7.09 5.11 23.15
CA LYS A 115 8.53 4.87 22.98
C LYS A 115 8.87 3.44 22.56
N THR A 116 7.91 2.53 22.68
CA THR A 116 8.06 1.12 22.36
C THR A 116 7.02 0.69 21.32
N ILE A 117 7.32 -0.36 20.55
CA ILE A 117 6.37 -0.92 19.59
C ILE A 117 5.06 -1.36 20.29
N LYS A 118 5.16 -1.87 21.50
CA LYS A 118 3.97 -2.26 22.28
C LYS A 118 3.07 -1.05 22.56
N GLU A 119 3.64 0.08 22.98
CA GLU A 119 2.90 1.31 23.22
C GLU A 119 2.30 1.87 21.92
N LEU A 120 3.09 1.94 20.84
CA LEU A 120 2.64 2.38 19.53
C LEU A 120 1.44 1.54 19.04
N ASN A 121 1.52 0.22 19.17
CA ASN A 121 0.43 -0.68 18.81
C ASN A 121 -0.82 -0.46 19.68
N GLN A 122 -0.66 -0.13 20.98
CA GLN A 122 -1.79 0.21 21.85
C GLN A 122 -2.45 1.54 21.44
N TYR A 123 -1.66 2.54 21.07
CA TYR A 123 -2.20 3.82 20.61
C TYR A 123 -2.95 3.68 19.30
N ILE A 124 -2.38 3.04 18.30
CA ILE A 124 -3.04 2.85 16.99
C ILE A 124 -4.29 1.96 17.14
N LYS A 125 -4.25 0.93 17.97
CA LYS A 125 -5.43 0.08 18.26
C LYS A 125 -6.57 0.91 18.88
N LYS A 126 -6.29 1.68 19.93
CA LYS A 126 -7.28 2.57 20.55
C LYS A 126 -7.82 3.63 19.59
N PHE A 127 -6.96 4.12 18.69
CA PHE A 127 -7.34 5.10 17.68
C PHE A 127 -8.30 4.50 16.65
N ILE A 128 -7.97 3.36 16.07
CA ILE A 128 -8.82 2.67 15.09
C ILE A 128 -10.14 2.19 15.70
N GLN A 129 -10.14 1.73 16.95
CA GLN A 129 -11.37 1.31 17.65
C GLN A 129 -12.39 2.44 17.84
N LYS A 130 -11.97 3.70 17.77
CA LYS A 130 -12.86 4.88 17.82
C LYS A 130 -13.41 5.28 16.44
N SER A 131 -12.89 4.71 15.38
CA SER A 131 -13.36 4.95 14.01
C SER A 131 -14.54 4.04 13.66
N ASP A 132 -15.24 4.38 12.58
CA ASP A 132 -16.35 3.59 12.05
C ASP A 132 -15.90 2.39 11.19
N PHE A 133 -14.59 2.15 11.06
CA PHE A 133 -14.05 1.09 10.18
C PHE A 133 -14.39 -0.33 10.63
N LYS A 134 -14.68 -0.55 11.91
CA LYS A 134 -15.06 -1.87 12.50
C LYS A 134 -14.03 -2.97 12.22
N LEU A 135 -12.74 -2.65 12.33
CA LEU A 135 -11.65 -3.59 12.07
C LEU A 135 -11.33 -4.41 13.33
N ASP A 136 -11.03 -5.69 13.11
CA ASP A 136 -10.28 -6.48 14.09
C ASP A 136 -8.79 -6.15 13.98
N VAL A 137 -8.34 -5.18 14.76
CA VAL A 137 -6.96 -4.67 14.70
C VAL A 137 -5.93 -5.75 15.04
N ASP A 138 -6.25 -6.69 15.93
CA ASP A 138 -5.33 -7.78 16.27
C ASP A 138 -5.16 -8.73 15.09
N MET A 139 -6.23 -9.03 14.36
CA MET A 139 -6.17 -9.79 13.11
C MET A 139 -5.32 -9.04 12.05
N CYS A 140 -5.53 -7.72 11.88
CA CYS A 140 -4.75 -6.93 10.93
C CYS A 140 -3.25 -6.95 11.27
N LEU A 141 -2.89 -6.75 12.54
CA LEU A 141 -1.50 -6.74 13.00
C LEU A 141 -0.80 -8.10 12.85
N ASN A 142 -1.56 -9.21 12.87
CA ASN A 142 -1.04 -10.57 12.69
C ASN A 142 -1.12 -11.05 11.24
N ASN A 143 -1.55 -10.22 10.29
CA ASN A 143 -1.67 -10.59 8.89
C ASN A 143 -0.27 -10.69 8.25
N LYS A 144 0.18 -11.94 8.07
CA LYS A 144 1.50 -12.24 7.49
C LYS A 144 1.54 -11.99 5.98
N GLU A 145 0.44 -12.24 5.29
CA GLU A 145 0.34 -12.00 3.85
C GLU A 145 0.50 -10.52 3.52
N ALA A 146 -0.14 -9.63 4.31
CA ALA A 146 0.03 -8.18 4.15
C ALA A 146 1.47 -7.75 4.49
N GLU A 147 2.08 -8.32 5.54
CA GLU A 147 3.46 -8.02 5.90
C GLU A 147 4.44 -8.40 4.78
N ASP A 148 4.30 -9.61 4.21
CA ASP A 148 5.16 -10.08 3.13
C ASP A 148 5.00 -9.19 1.88
N HIS A 149 3.76 -8.84 1.50
CA HIS A 149 3.47 -7.94 0.39
C HIS A 149 4.13 -6.56 0.58
N ILE A 150 3.96 -5.94 1.75
CA ILE A 150 4.54 -4.63 2.06
C ILE A 150 6.08 -4.68 2.01
N LEU A 151 6.68 -5.78 2.46
CA LEU A 151 8.14 -5.98 2.36
C LEU A 151 8.60 -6.16 0.92
N GLU A 152 7.86 -6.91 0.11
CA GLU A 152 8.14 -7.07 -1.33
C GLU A 152 8.08 -5.72 -2.05
N ASP A 153 7.04 -4.94 -1.84
CA ASP A 153 6.88 -3.59 -2.38
C ASP A 153 8.03 -2.66 -1.98
N ARG A 154 8.42 -2.68 -0.70
CA ARG A 154 9.55 -1.92 -0.20
C ARG A 154 10.86 -2.29 -0.89
N ILE A 155 11.10 -3.60 -1.05
CA ILE A 155 12.31 -4.12 -1.72
C ILE A 155 12.30 -3.72 -3.20
N GLU A 156 11.15 -3.86 -3.88
CA GLU A 156 11.04 -3.48 -5.29
C GLU A 156 11.26 -1.97 -5.47
N GLY A 157 10.62 -1.14 -4.66
CA GLY A 157 10.81 0.31 -4.70
C GLY A 157 12.27 0.72 -4.51
N ALA A 158 12.97 0.11 -3.55
CA ALA A 158 14.39 0.36 -3.32
C ALA A 158 15.26 -0.09 -4.50
N LYS A 159 14.98 -1.26 -5.10
CA LYS A 159 15.78 -1.81 -6.20
C LYS A 159 15.52 -1.12 -7.54
N LYS A 160 14.24 -0.96 -7.92
CA LYS A 160 13.82 -0.48 -9.24
C LYS A 160 13.90 1.04 -9.35
N PHE A 161 13.36 1.74 -8.35
CA PHE A 161 13.24 3.20 -8.38
C PHE A 161 14.25 3.92 -7.47
N LYS A 162 15.16 3.17 -6.81
CA LYS A 162 16.16 3.73 -5.89
C LYS A 162 15.52 4.57 -4.79
N VAL A 163 14.35 4.14 -4.31
CA VAL A 163 13.67 4.79 -3.18
C VAL A 163 14.52 4.63 -1.92
N ASN A 164 14.90 5.74 -1.32
CA ASN A 164 15.70 5.82 -0.09
C ASN A 164 15.15 6.83 0.92
N ALA A 165 14.05 7.51 0.57
CA ALA A 165 13.34 8.46 1.42
C ALA A 165 11.85 8.46 1.06
N THR A 166 11.01 8.95 1.99
CA THR A 166 9.57 9.08 1.79
C THR A 166 9.08 10.51 2.09
N PRO A 167 8.08 11.03 1.39
CA PRO A 167 7.47 10.42 0.22
C PRO A 167 8.37 10.46 -1.01
N THR A 168 8.31 9.44 -1.87
CA THR A 168 8.89 9.46 -3.21
C THR A 168 7.79 9.25 -4.24
N LEU A 169 7.68 10.15 -5.23
CA LEU A 169 6.74 10.05 -6.32
C LEU A 169 7.44 9.54 -7.57
N ILE A 170 6.83 8.53 -8.20
CA ILE A 170 7.20 8.06 -9.54
C ILE A 170 6.05 8.41 -10.47
N ILE A 171 6.31 9.19 -11.51
CA ILE A 171 5.29 9.64 -12.47
C ILE A 171 5.65 9.08 -13.84
N ASN A 172 4.79 8.24 -14.40
CA ASN A 172 5.02 7.52 -15.66
C ASN A 172 6.39 6.81 -15.71
N GLY A 173 6.82 6.22 -14.56
CA GLY A 173 8.08 5.48 -14.44
C GLY A 173 9.30 6.32 -14.07
N GLU A 174 9.20 7.65 -14.01
CA GLU A 174 10.31 8.55 -13.68
C GLU A 174 10.12 9.18 -12.30
N LYS A 175 11.22 9.29 -11.55
CA LYS A 175 11.21 9.90 -10.22
C LYS A 175 11.00 11.40 -10.32
N PHE A 176 9.99 11.90 -9.58
CA PHE A 176 9.69 13.32 -9.49
C PHE A 176 10.36 13.95 -8.27
N ASP A 177 11.17 14.97 -8.51
CA ASP A 177 11.79 15.76 -7.44
C ASP A 177 10.78 16.73 -6.80
N ASN A 178 10.88 16.92 -5.48
CA ASN A 178 10.02 17.81 -4.70
C ASN A 178 8.55 17.34 -4.54
N PRO A 179 8.31 16.13 -4.02
CA PRO A 179 6.97 15.53 -3.88
C PRO A 179 6.00 16.37 -3.03
N THR A 180 6.50 17.18 -2.10
CA THR A 180 5.68 18.05 -1.22
C THR A 180 5.39 19.43 -1.80
N ASN A 181 5.89 19.74 -3.01
CA ASN A 181 5.64 21.03 -3.66
C ASN A 181 4.54 20.93 -4.70
N TYR A 182 3.29 21.17 -4.29
CA TYR A 182 2.12 21.10 -5.19
C TYR A 182 2.25 21.98 -6.44
N LYS A 183 2.80 23.20 -6.33
CA LYS A 183 2.93 24.11 -7.48
C LYS A 183 3.83 23.52 -8.57
N LYS A 184 4.94 22.89 -8.16
CA LYS A 184 5.83 22.20 -9.11
C LYS A 184 5.19 20.96 -9.69
N LEU A 185 4.52 20.15 -8.84
CA LEU A 185 3.80 18.96 -9.26
C LEU A 185 2.69 19.32 -10.28
N LYS A 186 1.84 20.30 -9.96
CA LYS A 186 0.79 20.78 -10.85
C LYS A 186 1.34 21.17 -12.23
N LYS A 187 2.39 22.02 -12.26
CA LYS A 187 3.01 22.47 -13.52
C LYS A 187 3.60 21.30 -14.34
N PHE A 188 4.08 20.26 -13.66
CA PHE A 188 4.61 19.06 -14.32
C PHE A 188 3.47 18.24 -14.93
N LEU A 189 2.41 17.97 -14.17
CA LEU A 189 1.26 17.19 -14.62
C LEU A 189 0.50 17.87 -15.76
N GLU A 190 0.34 19.20 -15.74
CA GLU A 190 -0.30 19.98 -16.81
C GLU A 190 0.40 19.85 -18.18
N LYS A 191 1.67 19.46 -18.20
CA LYS A 191 2.41 19.20 -19.46
C LYS A 191 2.18 17.79 -20.02
N LEU A 192 1.62 16.88 -19.20
CA LEU A 192 1.39 15.48 -19.57
C LEU A 192 -0.06 15.22 -20.03
N ILE A 193 -0.98 16.16 -19.78
CA ILE A 193 -2.38 16.11 -20.23
C ILE A 193 -2.44 16.48 -21.71
#